data_53ca6fc20ef56b536750fcb426c84d58
#
_entry.id   53ca6fc20ef56b536750fcb426c84d58
#
_cell.length_a   1.000
_cell.length_b   1.000
_cell.length_c   1.000
_cell.angle_alpha   90.00
_cell.angle_beta   90.00
_cell.angle_gamma   90.00
#
_symmetry.space_group_name_H-M   'P 1'
#
loop_
_entity.id
_entity.type
_entity.pdbx_description
1 polymer ?
#
loop_
_entity_poly.entity_id
_entity_poly.type
_entity_poly.pdbx_seq_one_letter_code
_entity_poly.pdbx_strand_id
1 'polypeptide(L)'
;MMTNTCNGQKAEELKVRPATQANRFYTGDARELSEEVDSLLALHAKDRKYEHVAALIVPHAGYYFSGNVAAAAYQSIADNVQYKRIFLLGPSHHEWLDGASVNTGFNYYSTPLGNVKVDVETALRLTTNCTNDTNSVSNTDGTDKTDPVFFYNPKAHDREHCLEVQLPFLQRFFTLHSSLFTKDVPPIVPIIISTNDFRKLQRIAETLKPYMTEENLFVVSSDFSHYPKYEDACEVDARTGKAVESGNVERFIAQLEENARSGVKNLSTSACGELAIATLMLMMQDGGYEVKHLLYQNSGDIENHDHSRVVGYHAFAILRRATQEFVLSDDEKRILKDIALTSISDSLAGKPIAESTTLTATLKRKCGAFVSLHKQGRLRGCIGHFGEDVPLHEIVAEMARAAAFEDPRFIPVTKDELDDIDIEISVLTPMRRIQSLDEFQLHRHGIYIRKGYRSGTFLPQVADEVNWTKEEFVGHCAQDKAGIGWDGWKEAELYVYEAIVF
;
A
#
# COMPACT_ATOMS: atom_id res chain seq x y z
N MET A 1 -12.00 2.51 -61.53
CA MET A 1 -11.81 3.64 -60.60
C MET A 1 -12.06 3.09 -59.22
N MET A 2 -10.99 2.79 -58.50
CA MET A 2 -11.06 2.39 -57.08
C MET A 2 -10.68 3.60 -56.26
N THR A 3 -11.64 4.11 -55.49
CA THR A 3 -11.42 5.21 -54.54
C THR A 3 -10.87 4.64 -53.22
N ASN A 4 -9.60 4.86 -53.01
CA ASN A 4 -8.96 4.63 -51.71
C ASN A 4 -9.44 5.70 -50.72
N THR A 5 -10.30 5.34 -49.80
CA THR A 5 -10.59 6.14 -48.61
C THR A 5 -9.49 5.91 -47.56
N CYS A 6 -8.51 6.82 -47.49
CA CYS A 6 -7.62 6.91 -46.35
C CYS A 6 -8.43 7.36 -45.16
N ASN A 7 -8.63 6.45 -44.18
CA ASN A 7 -9.04 6.79 -42.81
C ASN A 7 -7.87 7.52 -42.14
N GLY A 8 -7.91 8.85 -42.15
CA GLY A 8 -7.02 9.68 -41.34
C GLY A 8 -7.44 9.57 -39.88
N GLN A 9 -6.78 8.70 -39.11
CA GLN A 9 -6.75 8.86 -37.65
C GLN A 9 -6.12 10.23 -37.39
N LYS A 10 -6.90 11.20 -36.89
CA LYS A 10 -6.35 12.44 -36.30
C LYS A 10 -5.44 12.01 -35.18
N ALA A 11 -4.15 12.32 -35.30
CA ALA A 11 -3.24 12.23 -34.16
C ALA A 11 -3.83 13.07 -33.03
N GLU A 12 -4.12 12.47 -31.89
CA GLU A 12 -4.55 13.19 -30.70
C GLU A 12 -3.45 14.19 -30.32
N GLU A 13 -3.81 15.47 -30.24
CA GLU A 13 -2.88 16.53 -29.88
C GLU A 13 -2.46 16.35 -28.41
N LEU A 14 -1.18 16.02 -28.19
CA LEU A 14 -0.64 15.79 -26.87
C LEU A 14 -0.65 17.09 -26.05
N LYS A 15 -1.39 17.11 -24.96
CA LYS A 15 -1.51 18.28 -24.07
C LYS A 15 -0.41 18.27 -23.01
N VAL A 16 0.31 19.39 -22.93
CA VAL A 16 1.40 19.60 -21.97
C VAL A 16 0.98 20.68 -20.95
N ARG A 17 1.04 20.36 -19.66
CA ARG A 17 0.93 21.36 -18.60
C ARG A 17 2.24 22.14 -18.53
N PRO A 18 2.22 23.48 -18.69
CA PRO A 18 3.44 24.27 -18.66
C PRO A 18 4.06 24.33 -17.26
N ALA A 19 5.35 24.64 -17.18
CA ALA A 19 6.10 24.90 -15.95
C ALA A 19 5.68 26.27 -15.36
N THR A 20 4.61 26.30 -14.56
CA THR A 20 4.04 27.55 -14.05
C THR A 20 4.78 28.10 -12.84
N GLN A 21 5.64 27.29 -12.21
CA GLN A 21 6.38 27.64 -10.99
C GLN A 21 7.87 27.93 -11.23
N ALA A 22 8.35 27.75 -12.45
CA ALA A 22 9.70 28.16 -12.85
C ALA A 22 9.92 29.69 -12.59
N ASN A 23 11.09 30.04 -12.08
CA ASN A 23 11.45 31.40 -11.60
C ASN A 23 10.65 31.89 -10.37
N ARG A 24 9.91 31.00 -9.70
CA ARG A 24 9.20 31.33 -8.45
C ARG A 24 9.61 30.39 -7.31
N PHE A 25 9.55 29.09 -7.54
CA PHE A 25 9.93 28.06 -6.58
C PHE A 25 11.30 27.44 -6.87
N TYR A 26 11.74 27.49 -8.12
CA TYR A 26 13.01 27.03 -8.61
C TYR A 26 13.42 27.84 -9.86
N THR A 27 14.70 27.84 -10.23
CA THR A 27 15.19 28.59 -11.41
C THR A 27 14.55 28.08 -12.71
N GLY A 28 14.25 28.99 -13.63
CA GLY A 28 13.73 28.68 -14.96
C GLY A 28 14.81 28.29 -15.97
N ASP A 29 16.09 28.46 -15.65
CA ASP A 29 17.20 27.98 -16.47
C ASP A 29 17.48 26.51 -16.25
N ALA A 30 17.47 25.72 -17.33
CA ALA A 30 17.62 24.27 -17.25
C ALA A 30 18.97 23.82 -16.68
N ARG A 31 20.05 24.55 -17.00
CA ARG A 31 21.39 24.22 -16.54
C ARG A 31 21.54 24.55 -15.06
N GLU A 32 21.15 25.77 -14.67
CA GLU A 32 21.16 26.18 -13.26
C GLU A 32 20.32 25.27 -12.39
N LEU A 33 19.10 24.89 -12.85
CA LEU A 33 18.21 23.98 -12.13
C LEU A 33 18.83 22.60 -11.94
N SER A 34 19.49 22.10 -13.01
CA SER A 34 20.20 20.81 -12.92
C SER A 34 21.33 20.86 -11.90
N GLU A 35 22.15 21.91 -11.93
CA GLU A 35 23.28 22.11 -11.03
C GLU A 35 22.81 22.31 -9.57
N GLU A 36 21.71 23.05 -9.36
CA GLU A 36 21.09 23.27 -8.05
C GLU A 36 20.59 21.96 -7.44
N VAL A 37 19.77 21.21 -8.17
CA VAL A 37 19.20 19.95 -7.68
C VAL A 37 20.28 18.90 -7.46
N ASP A 38 21.27 18.79 -8.37
CA ASP A 38 22.39 17.85 -8.21
C ASP A 38 23.23 18.18 -6.97
N SER A 39 23.45 19.45 -6.70
CA SER A 39 24.17 19.91 -5.51
C SER A 39 23.42 19.56 -4.24
N LEU A 40 22.10 19.77 -4.21
CA LEU A 40 21.25 19.41 -3.08
C LEU A 40 21.23 17.88 -2.85
N LEU A 41 21.07 17.08 -3.90
CA LEU A 41 21.12 15.63 -3.81
C LEU A 41 22.49 15.14 -3.30
N ALA A 42 23.58 15.76 -3.73
CA ALA A 42 24.93 15.39 -3.32
C ALA A 42 25.19 15.58 -1.81
N LEU A 43 24.50 16.51 -1.14
CA LEU A 43 24.60 16.70 0.31
C LEU A 43 24.20 15.40 1.07
N HIS A 44 23.29 14.62 0.52
CA HIS A 44 22.73 13.41 1.11
C HIS A 44 23.23 12.12 0.46
N ALA A 45 24.24 12.17 -0.40
CA ALA A 45 24.75 10.99 -1.12
C ALA A 45 25.30 9.88 -0.20
N LYS A 46 25.71 10.24 1.03
CA LYS A 46 26.25 9.30 2.04
C LYS A 46 25.21 8.89 3.09
N ASP A 47 24.01 9.43 3.02
CA ASP A 47 22.96 9.10 3.98
C ASP A 47 22.46 7.66 3.77
N ARG A 48 21.75 7.13 4.76
CA ARG A 48 21.24 5.78 4.70
C ARG A 48 20.21 5.65 3.59
N LYS A 49 20.40 4.67 2.71
CA LYS A 49 19.47 4.32 1.64
C LYS A 49 18.64 3.10 1.99
N TYR A 50 17.43 3.02 1.43
CA TYR A 50 16.46 1.99 1.70
C TYR A 50 15.94 1.36 0.39
N GLU A 51 15.88 0.04 0.34
CA GLU A 51 15.47 -0.72 -0.86
C GLU A 51 13.95 -0.77 -1.07
N HIS A 52 13.19 -0.72 0.01
CA HIS A 52 11.73 -0.96 -0.01
C HIS A 52 10.93 0.30 0.31
N VAL A 53 11.28 1.43 -0.30
CA VAL A 53 10.54 2.68 -0.13
C VAL A 53 9.20 2.59 -0.85
N ALA A 54 8.10 2.65 -0.09
CA ALA A 54 6.73 2.67 -0.62
C ALA A 54 6.26 4.09 -0.90
N ALA A 55 6.64 5.02 0.00
CA ALA A 55 6.26 6.42 -0.13
C ALA A 55 7.31 7.34 0.49
N LEU A 56 7.28 8.60 0.05
CA LEU A 56 8.00 9.72 0.64
C LEU A 56 6.99 10.80 1.06
N ILE A 57 7.27 11.50 2.16
CA ILE A 57 6.65 12.80 2.46
C ILE A 57 7.72 13.85 2.25
N VAL A 58 7.44 14.84 1.39
CA VAL A 58 8.44 15.79 0.86
C VAL A 58 7.86 17.20 0.89
N PRO A 59 8.62 18.22 1.33
CA PRO A 59 8.16 19.61 1.29
C PRO A 59 8.06 20.16 -0.12
N HIS A 60 7.33 21.29 -0.27
CA HIS A 60 7.08 21.93 -1.56
C HIS A 60 7.26 23.44 -1.58
N ALA A 61 7.96 24.01 -0.60
CA ALA A 61 8.39 25.40 -0.66
C ALA A 61 9.44 25.61 -1.77
N GLY A 62 9.83 26.86 -2.02
CA GLY A 62 10.92 27.15 -2.95
C GLY A 62 12.21 26.44 -2.56
N TYR A 63 13.01 26.01 -3.53
CA TYR A 63 14.21 25.18 -3.32
C TYR A 63 15.23 25.82 -2.38
N TYR A 64 15.35 27.14 -2.41
CA TYR A 64 16.15 27.89 -1.45
C TYR A 64 15.83 27.56 0.02
N PHE A 65 14.54 27.32 0.33
CA PHE A 65 14.08 27.05 1.69
C PHE A 65 14.00 25.56 2.03
N SER A 66 13.42 24.76 1.15
CA SER A 66 13.06 23.36 1.46
C SER A 66 13.83 22.35 0.61
N GLY A 67 14.65 22.77 -0.35
CA GLY A 67 15.34 21.89 -1.28
C GLY A 67 16.26 20.89 -0.59
N ASN A 68 16.96 21.29 0.48
CA ASN A 68 17.81 20.38 1.25
C ASN A 68 16.98 19.24 1.90
N VAL A 69 15.82 19.55 2.46
CA VAL A 69 14.93 18.56 3.07
C VAL A 69 14.30 17.66 2.00
N ALA A 70 13.90 18.22 0.85
CA ALA A 70 13.41 17.44 -0.27
C ALA A 70 14.48 16.47 -0.80
N ALA A 71 15.72 16.92 -0.93
CA ALA A 71 16.85 16.09 -1.38
C ALA A 71 17.11 14.90 -0.45
N ALA A 72 17.00 15.08 0.89
CA ALA A 72 17.14 14.01 1.85
C ALA A 72 16.08 12.89 1.62
N ALA A 73 14.85 13.27 1.27
CA ALA A 73 13.80 12.30 0.95
C ALA A 73 14.17 11.48 -0.29
N TYR A 74 14.49 12.12 -1.42
CA TYR A 74 14.79 11.41 -2.66
C TYR A 74 16.05 10.55 -2.56
N GLN A 75 17.12 11.05 -1.92
CA GLN A 75 18.37 10.31 -1.73
C GLN A 75 18.23 9.14 -0.75
N SER A 76 17.15 9.04 0.00
CA SER A 76 16.87 7.88 0.87
C SER A 76 16.52 6.61 0.08
N ILE A 77 16.15 6.73 -1.20
CA ILE A 77 15.85 5.59 -2.07
C ILE A 77 17.17 4.93 -2.52
N ALA A 78 17.26 3.60 -2.42
CA ALA A 78 18.42 2.86 -2.90
C ALA A 78 18.54 2.90 -4.44
N ASP A 79 19.78 2.91 -4.93
CA ASP A 79 20.11 3.10 -6.34
C ASP A 79 19.62 1.96 -7.27
N ASN A 80 19.32 0.79 -6.71
CA ASN A 80 18.88 -0.41 -7.45
C ASN A 80 17.35 -0.57 -7.52
N VAL A 81 16.57 0.33 -6.90
CA VAL A 81 15.09 0.23 -6.86
C VAL A 81 14.48 0.76 -8.15
N GLN A 82 13.56 -0.02 -8.75
CA GLN A 82 12.86 0.35 -9.98
C GLN A 82 11.38 0.56 -9.73
N TYR A 83 10.87 1.70 -10.15
CA TYR A 83 9.43 1.97 -10.12
C TYR A 83 8.88 2.04 -11.54
N LYS A 84 7.67 1.51 -11.73
CA LYS A 84 6.93 1.62 -13.01
C LYS A 84 6.09 2.89 -13.06
N ARG A 85 5.73 3.46 -11.89
CA ARG A 85 4.81 4.59 -11.77
C ARG A 85 5.04 5.35 -10.48
N ILE A 86 4.77 6.66 -10.51
CA ILE A 86 4.87 7.54 -9.34
C ILE A 86 3.52 8.22 -9.12
N PHE A 87 2.90 8.01 -7.96
CA PHE A 87 1.72 8.74 -7.52
C PHE A 87 2.16 9.99 -6.78
N LEU A 88 1.78 11.17 -7.30
CA LEU A 88 2.05 12.45 -6.64
C LEU A 88 0.77 12.92 -5.96
N LEU A 89 0.76 12.99 -4.63
CA LEU A 89 -0.36 13.43 -3.82
C LEU A 89 -0.03 14.78 -3.17
N GLY A 90 -0.94 15.74 -3.26
CA GLY A 90 -0.75 17.03 -2.62
C GLY A 90 -2.06 17.72 -2.26
N PRO A 91 -1.98 18.81 -1.45
CA PRO A 91 -3.13 19.65 -1.13
C PRO A 91 -3.56 20.49 -2.31
N SER A 92 -4.74 21.04 -2.23
CA SER A 92 -5.21 22.10 -3.13
C SER A 92 -5.00 23.47 -2.50
N HIS A 93 -4.17 24.32 -3.11
CA HIS A 93 -3.93 25.70 -2.64
C HIS A 93 -4.80 26.73 -3.36
N HIS A 94 -5.44 26.36 -4.46
CA HIS A 94 -6.16 27.31 -5.33
C HIS A 94 -7.64 27.01 -5.48
N GLU A 95 -8.04 25.76 -5.44
CA GLU A 95 -9.43 25.35 -5.67
C GLU A 95 -9.92 24.47 -4.53
N TRP A 96 -11.06 24.83 -3.96
CA TRP A 96 -11.72 23.92 -3.01
C TRP A 96 -12.35 22.76 -3.78
N LEU A 97 -12.08 21.54 -3.32
CA LEU A 97 -12.63 20.30 -3.86
C LEU A 97 -13.37 19.54 -2.75
N ASP A 98 -14.24 18.64 -3.13
CA ASP A 98 -14.86 17.71 -2.18
C ASP A 98 -14.53 16.26 -2.58
N GLY A 99 -13.24 15.93 -2.59
CA GLY A 99 -12.70 14.67 -3.00
C GLY A 99 -11.26 14.79 -3.52
N ALA A 100 -10.91 13.98 -4.50
CA ALA A 100 -9.59 13.96 -5.14
C ALA A 100 -9.71 14.28 -6.64
N SER A 101 -8.99 15.33 -7.09
CA SER A 101 -8.84 15.59 -8.51
C SER A 101 -7.61 14.84 -9.04
N VAL A 102 -7.80 13.93 -9.99
CA VAL A 102 -6.73 13.24 -10.69
C VAL A 102 -6.60 13.77 -12.12
N ASN A 103 -5.37 14.03 -12.56
CA ASN A 103 -5.16 14.61 -13.88
C ASN A 103 -5.41 13.60 -15.01
N THR A 104 -6.45 13.83 -15.78
CA THR A 104 -6.77 13.10 -17.03
C THR A 104 -6.66 13.99 -18.27
N GLY A 105 -6.37 15.28 -18.10
CA GLY A 105 -6.40 16.27 -19.17
C GLY A 105 -5.06 16.62 -19.79
N PHE A 106 -3.93 16.38 -19.09
CA PHE A 106 -2.59 16.59 -19.60
C PHE A 106 -1.89 15.25 -19.80
N ASN A 107 -1.15 15.11 -20.91
CA ASN A 107 -0.32 13.94 -21.19
C ASN A 107 1.08 14.10 -20.59
N TYR A 108 1.52 15.34 -20.36
CA TYR A 108 2.84 15.68 -19.81
C TYR A 108 2.74 16.87 -18.85
N TYR A 109 3.63 16.88 -17.85
CA TYR A 109 3.96 18.06 -17.07
C TYR A 109 5.36 18.54 -17.50
N SER A 110 5.47 19.82 -17.88
CA SER A 110 6.74 20.41 -18.31
C SER A 110 7.50 20.99 -17.13
N THR A 111 8.82 20.87 -17.17
CA THR A 111 9.78 21.62 -16.35
C THR A 111 10.88 22.18 -17.27
N PRO A 112 11.78 23.06 -16.80
CA PRO A 112 12.95 23.45 -17.58
C PRO A 112 13.83 22.25 -17.98
N LEU A 113 13.80 21.14 -17.23
CA LEU A 113 14.56 19.91 -17.52
C LEU A 113 13.87 18.98 -18.55
N GLY A 114 12.70 19.35 -19.05
CA GLY A 114 11.93 18.56 -20.01
C GLY A 114 10.57 18.11 -19.49
N ASN A 115 9.88 17.30 -20.28
CA ASN A 115 8.53 16.82 -20.01
C ASN A 115 8.54 15.52 -19.21
N VAL A 116 7.71 15.44 -18.16
CA VAL A 116 7.43 14.22 -17.40
C VAL A 116 6.09 13.66 -17.86
N LYS A 117 6.07 12.38 -18.26
CA LYS A 117 4.88 11.72 -18.78
C LYS A 117 3.84 11.48 -17.68
N VAL A 118 2.57 11.69 -18.00
CA VAL A 118 1.43 11.33 -17.13
C VAL A 118 0.90 9.96 -17.53
N ASP A 119 0.61 9.11 -16.56
CA ASP A 119 -0.14 7.86 -16.74
C ASP A 119 -1.63 8.15 -16.77
N VAL A 120 -2.10 8.64 -17.92
CA VAL A 120 -3.50 8.99 -18.13
C VAL A 120 -4.41 7.76 -18.03
N GLU A 121 -3.93 6.58 -18.40
CA GLU A 121 -4.71 5.34 -18.30
C GLU A 121 -5.05 5.01 -16.86
N THR A 122 -4.06 5.02 -15.97
CA THR A 122 -4.29 4.82 -14.53
C THR A 122 -5.17 5.93 -13.94
N ALA A 123 -4.95 7.19 -14.35
CA ALA A 123 -5.79 8.31 -13.93
C ALA A 123 -7.27 8.12 -14.32
N LEU A 124 -7.53 7.66 -15.53
CA LEU A 124 -8.89 7.34 -15.99
C LEU A 124 -9.50 6.17 -15.22
N ARG A 125 -8.74 5.13 -14.91
CA ARG A 125 -9.24 4.00 -14.10
C ARG A 125 -9.69 4.46 -12.70
N LEU A 126 -8.96 5.38 -12.08
CA LEU A 126 -9.35 5.95 -10.79
C LEU A 126 -10.70 6.69 -10.87
N THR A 127 -10.96 7.42 -11.96
CA THR A 127 -12.23 8.15 -12.13
C THR A 127 -13.41 7.23 -12.52
N THR A 128 -13.16 6.11 -13.19
CA THR A 128 -14.21 5.19 -13.68
C THR A 128 -14.60 4.13 -12.65
N ASN A 129 -13.67 3.66 -11.82
CA ASN A 129 -13.96 2.66 -10.78
C ASN A 129 -14.95 3.19 -9.72
N CYS A 130 -15.06 4.51 -9.55
CA CYS A 130 -16.05 5.12 -8.67
C CYS A 130 -17.48 5.07 -9.21
N THR A 131 -17.68 4.78 -10.52
CA THR A 131 -19.01 4.78 -11.16
C THR A 131 -19.62 3.39 -11.32
N ASN A 132 -18.85 2.31 -11.10
CA ASN A 132 -19.30 0.93 -11.36
C ASN A 132 -19.95 0.23 -10.15
N ASP A 133 -20.06 0.88 -8.99
CA ASP A 133 -20.79 0.34 -7.83
C ASP A 133 -22.32 0.52 -7.95
N THR A 134 -22.89 0.31 -9.15
CA THR A 134 -24.34 0.42 -9.41
C THR A 134 -25.18 -0.70 -8.80
N ASN A 135 -24.58 -1.62 -8.02
CA ASN A 135 -25.29 -2.67 -7.29
C ASN A 135 -25.37 -2.45 -5.78
N SER A 136 -25.33 -1.22 -5.30
CA SER A 136 -25.52 -0.95 -3.88
C SER A 136 -26.98 -0.92 -3.51
N VAL A 137 -27.41 -1.91 -2.74
CA VAL A 137 -28.66 -1.89 -1.96
C VAL A 137 -28.66 -0.62 -1.10
N SER A 138 -29.67 0.20 -1.22
CA SER A 138 -29.87 1.41 -0.41
C SER A 138 -29.86 1.02 1.08
N ASN A 139 -28.82 1.41 1.80
CA ASN A 139 -28.83 1.32 3.25
C ASN A 139 -29.68 2.46 3.81
N THR A 140 -30.49 2.17 4.84
CA THR A 140 -31.44 3.05 5.51
C THR A 140 -30.80 4.20 6.32
N ASP A 141 -29.48 4.41 6.20
CA ASP A 141 -28.73 5.48 6.91
C ASP A 141 -28.49 6.75 6.09
N GLY A 142 -29.04 6.84 4.87
CA GLY A 142 -29.01 8.08 4.05
C GLY A 142 -27.65 8.43 3.47
N THR A 143 -26.66 7.54 3.50
CA THR A 143 -25.35 7.79 2.88
C THR A 143 -25.35 7.35 1.42
N ASP A 144 -25.36 8.31 0.50
CA ASP A 144 -25.32 8.07 -0.94
C ASP A 144 -23.90 7.59 -1.33
N LYS A 145 -23.75 6.28 -1.56
CA LYS A 145 -22.48 5.66 -2.04
C LYS A 145 -22.17 6.02 -3.50
N THR A 146 -23.01 6.81 -4.15
CA THR A 146 -22.91 7.09 -5.60
C THR A 146 -22.03 8.29 -5.92
N ASP A 147 -21.66 9.14 -4.93
CA ASP A 147 -20.83 10.33 -5.16
C ASP A 147 -19.38 9.93 -5.50
N PRO A 148 -18.87 10.24 -6.70
CA PRO A 148 -17.51 9.87 -7.08
C PRO A 148 -16.50 10.65 -6.23
N VAL A 149 -15.57 9.92 -5.57
CA VAL A 149 -14.50 10.56 -4.81
C VAL A 149 -13.31 10.98 -5.67
N PHE A 150 -13.17 10.40 -6.87
CA PHE A 150 -12.19 10.79 -7.87
C PHE A 150 -12.88 11.42 -9.08
N PHE A 151 -12.36 12.57 -9.49
CA PHE A 151 -12.82 13.31 -10.68
C PHE A 151 -11.65 14.12 -11.27
N TYR A 152 -11.85 14.76 -12.40
CA TYR A 152 -10.89 15.70 -12.96
C TYR A 152 -11.40 17.13 -12.86
N ASN A 153 -10.65 17.98 -12.19
CA ASN A 153 -10.85 19.45 -12.18
C ASN A 153 -9.59 20.12 -12.73
N PRO A 154 -9.61 20.63 -13.98
CA PRO A 154 -8.42 21.26 -14.58
C PRO A 154 -7.86 22.42 -13.74
N LYS A 155 -8.70 23.23 -13.12
CA LYS A 155 -8.27 24.38 -12.32
C LYS A 155 -7.45 23.98 -11.09
N ALA A 156 -7.71 22.79 -10.53
CA ALA A 156 -6.93 22.27 -9.42
C ALA A 156 -5.49 21.93 -9.83
N HIS A 157 -5.26 21.64 -11.12
CA HIS A 157 -3.94 21.28 -11.63
C HIS A 157 -3.18 22.40 -12.32
N ASP A 158 -3.88 23.36 -12.94
CA ASP A 158 -3.30 24.36 -13.84
C ASP A 158 -2.17 25.16 -13.20
N ARG A 159 -2.37 25.62 -11.95
CA ARG A 159 -1.44 26.51 -11.24
C ARG A 159 -0.91 25.91 -9.93
N GLU A 160 -1.28 24.68 -9.62
CA GLU A 160 -0.86 24.04 -8.38
C GLU A 160 0.65 23.79 -8.38
N HIS A 161 1.31 24.29 -7.34
CA HIS A 161 2.76 24.22 -7.21
C HIS A 161 3.23 22.93 -6.53
N CYS A 162 2.47 22.41 -5.57
CA CYS A 162 2.92 21.33 -4.69
C CYS A 162 3.34 20.06 -5.42
N LEU A 163 2.75 19.77 -6.60
CA LEU A 163 3.15 18.62 -7.42
C LEU A 163 4.27 18.96 -8.40
N GLU A 164 4.25 20.19 -8.97
CA GLU A 164 5.24 20.61 -9.97
C GLU A 164 6.65 20.69 -9.38
N VAL A 165 6.79 21.20 -8.16
CA VAL A 165 8.11 21.36 -7.51
C VAL A 165 8.79 20.04 -7.20
N GLN A 166 8.06 18.91 -7.19
CA GLN A 166 8.64 17.59 -7.01
C GLN A 166 9.33 17.07 -8.27
N LEU A 167 8.94 17.56 -9.46
CA LEU A 167 9.36 17.00 -10.74
C LEU A 167 10.86 17.15 -11.03
N PRO A 168 11.50 18.30 -10.81
CA PRO A 168 12.95 18.43 -11.06
C PRO A 168 13.78 17.48 -10.19
N PHE A 169 13.39 17.24 -8.92
CA PHE A 169 14.05 16.25 -8.08
C PHE A 169 13.90 14.83 -8.64
N LEU A 170 12.70 14.44 -9.07
CA LEU A 170 12.46 13.15 -9.71
C LEU A 170 13.29 13.02 -11.00
N GLN A 171 13.30 14.06 -11.84
CA GLN A 171 14.07 14.05 -13.09
C GLN A 171 15.57 13.86 -12.83
N ARG A 172 16.15 14.60 -11.87
CA ARG A 172 17.58 14.49 -11.55
C ARG A 172 17.91 13.19 -10.85
N PHE A 173 17.11 12.75 -9.87
CA PHE A 173 17.30 11.48 -9.19
C PHE A 173 17.37 10.31 -10.18
N PHE A 174 16.36 10.15 -11.05
CA PHE A 174 16.35 9.06 -12.03
C PHE A 174 17.44 9.20 -13.10
N THR A 175 17.84 10.43 -13.47
CA THR A 175 18.96 10.66 -14.41
C THR A 175 20.29 10.25 -13.80
N LEU A 176 20.57 10.61 -12.55
CA LEU A 176 21.86 10.32 -11.87
C LEU A 176 22.04 8.81 -11.61
N HIS A 177 20.94 8.07 -11.41
CA HIS A 177 20.95 6.63 -11.16
C HIS A 177 20.68 5.79 -12.42
N SER A 178 20.77 6.41 -13.61
CA SER A 178 20.41 5.83 -14.92
C SER A 178 21.30 4.69 -15.42
N SER A 179 22.41 4.36 -14.77
CA SER A 179 23.20 3.17 -15.11
C SER A 179 22.46 1.87 -14.88
N LEU A 180 21.37 1.91 -14.09
CA LEU A 180 20.52 0.77 -13.70
C LEU A 180 19.09 0.89 -14.22
N PHE A 181 18.68 2.08 -14.75
CA PHE A 181 17.29 2.37 -15.17
C PHE A 181 17.23 2.81 -16.64
N THR A 182 16.02 2.79 -17.18
CA THR A 182 15.70 3.63 -18.35
C THR A 182 15.91 5.09 -17.96
N LYS A 183 16.52 5.90 -18.83
CA LYS A 183 16.87 7.32 -18.57
C LYS A 183 15.67 8.23 -18.25
N ASP A 184 14.46 7.72 -18.33
CA ASP A 184 13.25 8.50 -18.19
C ASP A 184 12.63 8.31 -16.79
N VAL A 185 12.08 9.40 -16.26
CA VAL A 185 11.24 9.37 -15.06
C VAL A 185 10.04 8.44 -15.29
N PRO A 186 9.72 7.52 -14.37
CA PRO A 186 8.50 6.75 -14.46
C PRO A 186 7.27 7.67 -14.63
N PRO A 187 6.24 7.25 -15.41
CA PRO A 187 5.03 8.05 -15.59
C PRO A 187 4.41 8.42 -14.23
N ILE A 188 3.92 9.65 -14.13
CA ILE A 188 3.32 10.19 -12.89
C ILE A 188 1.79 10.10 -12.94
N VAL A 189 1.17 9.94 -11.76
CA VAL A 189 -0.27 10.09 -11.54
C VAL A 189 -0.49 11.25 -10.57
N PRO A 190 -0.72 12.48 -11.07
CA PRO A 190 -0.90 13.67 -10.25
C PRO A 190 -2.30 13.70 -9.62
N ILE A 191 -2.37 13.82 -8.29
CA ILE A 191 -3.60 13.79 -7.49
C ILE A 191 -3.59 14.95 -6.50
N ILE A 192 -4.62 15.77 -6.53
CA ILE A 192 -4.88 16.87 -5.58
C ILE A 192 -6.05 16.47 -4.69
N ILE A 193 -5.85 16.50 -3.37
CA ILE A 193 -6.83 16.07 -2.38
C ILE A 193 -7.32 17.26 -1.57
N SER A 194 -8.64 17.44 -1.51
CA SER A 194 -9.31 18.42 -0.67
C SER A 194 -10.73 17.94 -0.36
N THR A 195 -11.04 17.74 0.92
CA THR A 195 -12.38 17.37 1.40
C THR A 195 -12.49 17.67 2.90
N ASN A 196 -13.69 17.94 3.37
CA ASN A 196 -14.00 18.03 4.81
C ASN A 196 -14.68 16.74 5.32
N ASP A 197 -14.92 15.76 4.44
CA ASP A 197 -15.57 14.50 4.80
C ASP A 197 -14.51 13.37 4.93
N PHE A 198 -14.29 12.96 6.19
CA PHE A 198 -13.35 11.88 6.49
C PHE A 198 -13.71 10.54 5.82
N ARG A 199 -15.01 10.29 5.59
CA ARG A 199 -15.46 9.09 4.86
C ARG A 199 -15.04 9.13 3.39
N LYS A 200 -15.08 10.30 2.76
CA LYS A 200 -14.54 10.47 1.41
C LYS A 200 -13.03 10.23 1.39
N LEU A 201 -12.31 10.71 2.41
CA LEU A 201 -10.88 10.47 2.55
C LEU A 201 -10.56 8.97 2.69
N GLN A 202 -11.34 8.23 3.49
CA GLN A 202 -11.21 6.77 3.60
C GLN A 202 -11.44 6.07 2.25
N ARG A 203 -12.47 6.45 1.49
CA ARG A 203 -12.73 5.90 0.16
C ARG A 203 -11.62 6.23 -0.85
N ILE A 204 -11.02 7.42 -0.77
CA ILE A 204 -9.84 7.78 -1.57
C ILE A 204 -8.68 6.84 -1.23
N ALA A 205 -8.40 6.63 0.05
CA ALA A 205 -7.35 5.74 0.51
C ALA A 205 -7.59 4.27 0.09
N GLU A 206 -8.81 3.76 0.25
CA GLU A 206 -9.22 2.41 -0.19
C GLU A 206 -9.01 2.21 -1.69
N THR A 207 -9.32 3.23 -2.51
CA THR A 207 -9.13 3.18 -3.97
C THR A 207 -7.65 3.21 -4.35
N LEU A 208 -6.80 3.93 -3.61
CA LEU A 208 -5.36 4.04 -3.88
C LEU A 208 -4.55 2.87 -3.30
N LYS A 209 -5.01 2.26 -2.20
CA LYS A 209 -4.32 1.19 -1.49
C LYS A 209 -3.85 0.03 -2.36
N PRO A 210 -4.63 -0.49 -3.34
CA PRO A 210 -4.17 -1.54 -4.25
C PRO A 210 -2.93 -1.18 -5.08
N TYR A 211 -2.65 0.12 -5.24
CA TYR A 211 -1.47 0.60 -5.94
C TYR A 211 -0.22 0.72 -5.05
N MET A 212 -0.31 0.49 -3.73
CA MET A 212 0.85 0.46 -2.84
C MET A 212 1.67 -0.84 -3.00
N THR A 213 2.12 -1.11 -4.21
CA THR A 213 2.96 -2.26 -4.57
C THR A 213 4.44 -1.88 -4.68
N GLU A 214 5.35 -2.84 -4.80
CA GLU A 214 6.79 -2.58 -4.98
C GLU A 214 7.10 -1.83 -6.28
N GLU A 215 6.21 -1.91 -7.27
CA GLU A 215 6.36 -1.27 -8.57
C GLU A 215 6.00 0.23 -8.58
N ASN A 216 5.40 0.75 -7.50
CA ASN A 216 4.90 2.11 -7.44
C ASN A 216 5.52 2.87 -6.26
N LEU A 217 5.90 4.13 -6.52
CA LEU A 217 6.30 5.09 -5.49
C LEU A 217 5.16 6.09 -5.26
N PHE A 218 4.84 6.36 -4.01
CA PHE A 218 3.98 7.47 -3.63
C PHE A 218 4.83 8.64 -3.13
N VAL A 219 4.60 9.84 -3.64
CA VAL A 219 5.22 11.06 -3.15
C VAL A 219 4.12 11.96 -2.64
N VAL A 220 4.08 12.14 -1.32
CA VAL A 220 3.13 13.02 -0.63
C VAL A 220 3.80 14.35 -0.38
N SER A 221 3.26 15.39 -0.96
CA SER A 221 3.81 16.73 -0.95
C SER A 221 3.17 17.56 0.16
N SER A 222 3.97 17.97 1.16
CA SER A 222 3.49 18.76 2.30
C SER A 222 4.61 19.54 2.97
N ASP A 223 4.41 20.85 3.14
CA ASP A 223 5.10 21.61 4.17
C ASP A 223 4.39 21.42 5.51
N PHE A 224 5.06 21.80 6.63
CA PHE A 224 4.53 21.60 7.99
C PHE A 224 4.03 22.93 8.58
N SER A 225 4.51 23.35 9.76
CA SER A 225 3.97 24.55 10.41
C SER A 225 4.15 25.79 9.53
N HIS A 226 3.11 26.64 9.47
CA HIS A 226 3.16 27.89 8.72
C HIS A 226 3.02 29.08 9.68
N TYR A 227 4.04 29.94 9.63
CA TYR A 227 4.07 31.30 10.17
C TYR A 227 4.19 31.48 11.68
N PRO A 228 4.33 30.50 12.55
CA PRO A 228 4.71 30.76 13.92
C PRO A 228 6.14 31.32 13.99
N LYS A 229 6.57 31.82 15.14
CA LYS A 229 7.99 32.13 15.35
C LYS A 229 8.83 30.86 15.43
N TYR A 230 10.15 30.98 15.26
CA TYR A 230 11.08 29.87 15.14
C TYR A 230 10.95 28.80 16.24
N GLU A 231 10.98 29.21 17.53
CA GLU A 231 10.91 28.27 18.65
C GLU A 231 9.57 27.51 18.69
N ASP A 232 8.46 28.24 18.44
CA ASP A 232 7.12 27.66 18.42
C ASP A 232 6.98 26.68 17.21
N ALA A 233 7.58 27.02 16.07
CA ALA A 233 7.64 26.14 14.90
C ALA A 233 8.35 24.81 15.26
N CYS A 234 9.54 24.90 15.84
CA CYS A 234 10.31 23.72 16.24
C CYS A 234 9.51 22.79 17.17
N GLU A 235 8.75 23.34 18.14
CA GLU A 235 7.93 22.54 19.03
C GLU A 235 6.71 21.91 18.34
N VAL A 236 5.98 22.70 17.52
CA VAL A 236 4.82 22.21 16.74
C VAL A 236 5.24 21.11 15.78
N ASP A 237 6.31 21.35 15.02
CA ASP A 237 6.81 20.41 14.01
C ASP A 237 7.37 19.14 14.66
N ALA A 238 8.04 19.23 15.80
CA ALA A 238 8.51 18.06 16.53
C ALA A 238 7.35 17.16 17.00
N ARG A 239 6.22 17.73 17.46
CA ARG A 239 5.03 16.97 17.85
C ARG A 239 4.35 16.37 16.62
N THR A 240 4.16 17.18 15.56
CA THR A 240 3.55 16.71 14.32
C THR A 240 4.40 15.63 13.66
N GLY A 241 5.73 15.80 13.61
CA GLY A 241 6.66 14.79 13.10
C GLY A 241 6.58 13.46 13.83
N LYS A 242 6.50 13.46 15.17
CA LYS A 242 6.29 12.23 15.97
C LYS A 242 4.94 11.56 15.68
N ALA A 243 3.90 12.36 15.44
CA ALA A 243 2.60 11.82 15.05
C ALA A 243 2.68 11.15 13.68
N VAL A 244 3.41 11.74 12.72
CA VAL A 244 3.68 11.13 11.40
C VAL A 244 4.50 9.84 11.56
N GLU A 245 5.57 9.83 12.35
CA GLU A 245 6.41 8.64 12.61
C GLU A 245 5.61 7.46 13.19
N SER A 246 4.54 7.74 13.91
CA SER A 246 3.68 6.68 14.47
C SER A 246 2.98 5.85 13.39
N GLY A 247 2.83 6.36 12.17
CA GLY A 247 2.06 5.75 11.08
C GLY A 247 0.56 5.60 11.38
N ASN A 248 0.07 6.25 12.44
CA ASN A 248 -1.31 6.11 12.93
C ASN A 248 -2.11 7.38 12.62
N VAL A 249 -3.15 7.26 11.81
CA VAL A 249 -3.94 8.40 11.31
C VAL A 249 -4.71 9.10 12.43
N GLU A 250 -5.22 8.36 13.41
CA GLU A 250 -5.98 8.93 14.53
C GLU A 250 -5.07 9.80 15.41
N ARG A 251 -3.83 9.34 15.67
CA ARG A 251 -2.82 10.12 16.39
C ARG A 251 -2.40 11.37 15.63
N PHE A 252 -2.25 11.24 14.31
CA PHE A 252 -1.89 12.37 13.47
C PHE A 252 -2.98 13.45 13.50
N ILE A 253 -4.24 13.08 13.28
CA ILE A 253 -5.38 14.02 13.33
C ILE A 253 -5.52 14.66 14.71
N ALA A 254 -5.43 13.86 15.79
CA ALA A 254 -5.51 14.37 17.15
C ALA A 254 -4.39 15.38 17.44
N GLN A 255 -3.16 15.16 16.93
CA GLN A 255 -2.06 16.10 17.09
C GLN A 255 -2.28 17.40 16.33
N LEU A 256 -2.83 17.35 15.10
CA LEU A 256 -3.18 18.56 14.35
C LEU A 256 -4.23 19.40 15.11
N GLU A 257 -5.26 18.75 15.64
CA GLU A 257 -6.27 19.40 16.47
C GLU A 257 -5.69 20.00 17.76
N GLU A 258 -4.79 19.31 18.43
CA GLU A 258 -4.09 19.80 19.62
C GLU A 258 -3.26 21.04 19.29
N ASN A 259 -2.50 21.00 18.20
CA ASN A 259 -1.73 22.13 17.73
C ASN A 259 -2.63 23.35 17.41
N ALA A 260 -3.77 23.13 16.75
CA ALA A 260 -4.73 24.19 16.43
C ALA A 260 -5.33 24.84 17.71
N ARG A 261 -5.47 24.05 18.78
CA ARG A 261 -5.98 24.55 20.09
C ARG A 261 -4.87 25.08 21.01
N SER A 262 -3.61 24.90 20.67
CA SER A 262 -2.46 25.21 21.54
C SER A 262 -2.28 26.72 21.84
N GLY A 263 -2.92 27.60 21.07
CA GLY A 263 -2.77 29.03 21.18
C GLY A 263 -1.44 29.57 20.65
N VAL A 264 -0.67 28.77 19.92
CA VAL A 264 0.57 29.20 19.24
C VAL A 264 0.25 30.35 18.28
N LYS A 265 0.89 31.48 18.51
CA LYS A 265 0.62 32.70 17.76
C LYS A 265 1.03 32.55 16.30
N ASN A 266 0.18 33.00 15.39
CA ASN A 266 0.36 32.99 13.94
C ASN A 266 0.43 31.58 13.30
N LEU A 267 0.21 30.51 14.03
CA LEU A 267 0.15 29.17 13.45
C LEU A 267 -1.09 29.08 12.53
N SER A 268 -0.87 29.05 11.22
CA SER A 268 -1.93 28.94 10.22
C SER A 268 -2.33 27.49 9.96
N THR A 269 -1.34 26.59 9.87
CA THR A 269 -1.51 25.13 9.75
C THR A 269 -0.31 24.42 10.34
N SER A 270 -0.48 23.17 10.76
CA SER A 270 0.62 22.29 11.19
C SER A 270 1.12 21.38 10.07
N ALA A 271 0.36 21.22 8.98
CA ALA A 271 0.75 20.55 7.75
C ALA A 271 -0.23 20.95 6.63
N CYS A 272 0.25 21.60 5.57
CA CYS A 272 -0.65 22.01 4.48
C CYS A 272 -1.19 20.81 3.68
N GLY A 273 -0.41 19.71 3.61
CA GLY A 273 -0.79 18.44 2.99
C GLY A 273 -1.43 17.43 3.95
N GLU A 274 -2.06 17.87 5.05
CA GLU A 274 -2.61 16.99 6.09
C GLU A 274 -3.53 15.89 5.54
N LEU A 275 -4.37 16.21 4.53
CA LEU A 275 -5.26 15.23 3.91
C LEU A 275 -4.50 14.19 3.05
N ALA A 276 -3.44 14.60 2.37
CA ALA A 276 -2.59 13.69 1.60
C ALA A 276 -1.78 12.76 2.52
N ILE A 277 -1.27 13.29 3.64
CA ILE A 277 -0.61 12.51 4.69
C ILE A 277 -1.59 11.53 5.34
N ALA A 278 -2.79 12.00 5.72
CA ALA A 278 -3.82 11.13 6.31
C ALA A 278 -4.27 10.04 5.33
N THR A 279 -4.40 10.35 4.03
CA THR A 279 -4.70 9.35 2.99
C THR A 279 -3.61 8.25 2.96
N LEU A 280 -2.34 8.64 2.96
CA LEU A 280 -1.23 7.68 3.01
C LEU A 280 -1.29 6.80 4.28
N MET A 281 -1.54 7.38 5.44
CA MET A 281 -1.67 6.64 6.69
C MET A 281 -2.85 5.66 6.68
N LEU A 282 -4.00 6.06 6.12
CA LEU A 282 -5.16 5.18 5.92
C LEU A 282 -4.81 3.98 5.01
N MET A 283 -4.03 4.21 3.95
CA MET A 283 -3.55 3.13 3.08
C MET A 283 -2.63 2.15 3.81
N MET A 284 -1.94 2.59 4.87
CA MET A 284 -0.99 1.81 5.66
C MET A 284 -1.62 1.04 6.84
N GLN A 285 -2.89 1.24 7.15
CA GLN A 285 -3.56 0.74 8.38
C GLN A 285 -3.47 -0.77 8.61
N ASP A 286 -3.40 -1.59 7.55
CA ASP A 286 -3.26 -3.06 7.69
C ASP A 286 -1.86 -3.48 8.17
N GLY A 287 -0.97 -2.53 8.42
CA GLY A 287 0.40 -2.80 8.84
C GLY A 287 1.35 -3.05 7.66
N GLY A 288 2.52 -3.60 7.96
CA GLY A 288 3.54 -3.90 6.93
C GLY A 288 4.38 -2.69 6.51
N TYR A 289 4.24 -1.55 7.18
CA TYR A 289 5.01 -0.34 6.91
C TYR A 289 5.74 0.16 8.15
N GLU A 290 6.84 0.86 7.92
CA GLU A 290 7.60 1.59 8.92
C GLU A 290 7.85 3.01 8.41
N VAL A 291 7.61 4.02 9.25
CA VAL A 291 7.89 5.41 8.92
C VAL A 291 9.26 5.80 9.47
N LYS A 292 10.12 6.33 8.64
CA LYS A 292 11.43 6.87 9.00
C LYS A 292 11.43 8.38 8.84
N HIS A 293 11.67 9.11 9.90
CA HIS A 293 12.00 10.52 9.82
C HIS A 293 13.44 10.66 9.29
N LEU A 294 13.64 11.48 8.29
CA LEU A 294 14.93 11.65 7.61
C LEU A 294 15.61 12.97 8.00
N LEU A 295 14.87 14.07 7.87
CA LEU A 295 15.40 15.41 8.13
C LEU A 295 14.26 16.36 8.53
N TYR A 296 14.56 17.32 9.40
CA TYR A 296 13.76 18.48 9.71
C TYR A 296 14.59 19.74 9.56
N GLN A 297 14.01 20.75 8.95
CA GLN A 297 14.47 22.13 8.95
C GLN A 297 13.25 23.07 8.91
N ASN A 298 13.45 24.32 9.22
CA ASN A 298 12.47 25.38 8.90
C ASN A 298 13.14 26.54 8.18
N SER A 299 12.34 27.45 7.64
CA SER A 299 12.85 28.57 6.87
C SER A 299 13.77 29.52 7.67
N GLY A 300 13.72 29.46 9.01
CA GLY A 300 14.61 30.21 9.89
C GLY A 300 16.00 29.62 10.06
N ASP A 301 16.23 28.36 9.64
CA ASP A 301 17.54 27.71 9.66
C ASP A 301 18.47 28.22 8.54
N ILE A 302 17.93 28.99 7.61
CA ILE A 302 18.70 29.59 6.52
C ILE A 302 19.38 30.86 7.02
N GLU A 303 20.67 31.00 6.69
CA GLU A 303 21.49 32.14 7.13
C GLU A 303 20.83 33.49 6.83
N ASN A 304 20.79 34.37 7.86
CA ASN A 304 20.19 35.70 7.83
C ASN A 304 18.66 35.74 7.60
N HIS A 305 17.94 34.65 7.91
CA HIS A 305 16.48 34.62 7.75
C HIS A 305 15.73 35.12 8.98
N ASP A 306 14.48 35.57 8.76
CA ASP A 306 13.61 36.09 9.81
C ASP A 306 13.03 34.95 10.67
N HIS A 307 13.34 34.94 11.96
CA HIS A 307 12.81 33.97 12.94
C HIS A 307 11.41 34.34 13.48
N SER A 308 10.89 35.51 13.13
CA SER A 308 9.60 35.94 13.63
C SER A 308 8.42 35.20 12.98
N ARG A 309 8.65 34.59 11.79
CA ARG A 309 7.63 33.94 10.99
C ARG A 309 8.25 32.89 10.04
N VAL A 310 8.22 31.65 10.44
CA VAL A 310 8.88 30.55 9.69
C VAL A 310 7.88 29.52 9.15
N VAL A 311 8.36 28.67 8.24
CA VAL A 311 7.65 27.50 7.71
C VAL A 311 8.51 26.28 7.96
N GLY A 312 7.89 25.22 8.52
CA GLY A 312 8.57 23.97 8.83
C GLY A 312 8.57 22.99 7.66
N TYR A 313 9.63 22.18 7.56
CA TYR A 313 9.83 21.18 6.51
C TYR A 313 10.30 19.87 7.12
N HIS A 314 9.59 18.78 6.84
CA HIS A 314 10.04 17.43 7.19
C HIS A 314 10.18 16.56 5.94
N ALA A 315 11.14 15.65 6.00
CA ALA A 315 11.27 14.54 5.07
C ALA A 315 11.03 13.22 5.80
N PHE A 316 10.19 12.36 5.23
CA PHE A 316 9.98 11.01 5.72
C PHE A 316 10.06 10.00 4.58
N ALA A 317 10.60 8.80 4.88
CA ALA A 317 10.47 7.63 4.04
C ALA A 317 9.54 6.61 4.72
N ILE A 318 8.60 6.09 3.95
CA ILE A 318 7.72 5.00 4.35
C ILE A 318 8.25 3.73 3.70
N LEU A 319 8.73 2.82 4.54
CA LEU A 319 9.35 1.58 4.11
C LEU A 319 8.33 0.46 4.19
N ARG A 320 8.26 -0.38 3.16
CA ARG A 320 7.65 -1.70 3.34
C ARG A 320 8.54 -2.48 4.28
N ARG A 321 7.96 -2.96 5.36
CA ARG A 321 8.64 -4.00 6.12
C ARG A 321 8.80 -5.17 5.16
N ALA A 322 10.03 -5.66 5.01
CA ALA A 322 10.23 -6.94 4.36
C ALA A 322 9.19 -7.88 4.98
N THR A 323 8.31 -8.41 4.15
CA THR A 323 7.51 -9.54 4.59
C THR A 323 8.56 -10.54 5.06
N GLN A 324 8.75 -10.72 6.38
CA GLN A 324 9.47 -11.88 6.84
C GLN A 324 8.73 -13.02 6.14
N GLU A 325 9.40 -13.65 5.19
CA GLU A 325 8.88 -14.89 4.62
C GLU A 325 8.39 -15.68 5.81
N PHE A 326 7.11 -16.07 5.75
CA PHE A 326 6.55 -16.86 6.83
C PHE A 326 7.23 -18.23 6.71
N VAL A 327 8.40 -18.33 7.35
CA VAL A 327 9.22 -19.56 7.36
C VAL A 327 9.06 -20.19 8.73
N LEU A 328 8.74 -21.46 8.73
CA LEU A 328 8.78 -22.31 9.93
C LEU A 328 10.10 -23.04 9.96
N SER A 329 10.84 -22.90 11.04
CA SER A 329 12.02 -23.72 11.31
C SER A 329 11.60 -25.18 11.55
N ASP A 330 12.52 -26.11 11.39
CA ASP A 330 12.23 -27.54 11.64
C ASP A 330 11.84 -27.80 13.12
N ASP A 331 12.37 -27.02 14.06
CA ASP A 331 11.93 -27.08 15.45
C ASP A 331 10.49 -26.60 15.62
N GLU A 332 10.08 -25.50 14.96
CA GLU A 332 8.71 -25.02 15.00
C GLU A 332 7.72 -26.00 14.35
N LYS A 333 8.10 -26.61 13.23
CA LYS A 333 7.29 -27.69 12.61
C LYS A 333 7.08 -28.87 13.56
N ARG A 334 8.16 -29.30 14.25
CA ARG A 334 8.08 -30.37 15.24
C ARG A 334 7.15 -29.97 16.41
N ILE A 335 7.30 -28.77 16.95
CA ILE A 335 6.45 -28.25 18.01
C ILE A 335 4.96 -28.27 17.59
N LEU A 336 4.65 -27.86 16.35
CA LEU A 336 3.27 -27.88 15.85
C LEU A 336 2.73 -29.29 15.71
N LYS A 337 3.53 -30.27 15.26
CA LYS A 337 3.13 -31.70 15.24
C LYS A 337 2.88 -32.25 16.64
N ASP A 338 3.74 -31.91 17.60
CA ASP A 338 3.57 -32.30 19.00
C ASP A 338 2.28 -31.71 19.60
N ILE A 339 1.98 -30.44 19.28
CA ILE A 339 0.75 -29.76 19.70
C ILE A 339 -0.48 -30.48 19.12
N ALA A 340 -0.46 -30.81 17.83
CA ALA A 340 -1.54 -31.52 17.16
C ALA A 340 -1.79 -32.89 17.79
N LEU A 341 -0.73 -33.69 17.97
CA LEU A 341 -0.80 -35.02 18.57
C LEU A 341 -1.29 -34.98 20.03
N THR A 342 -0.76 -34.04 20.82
CA THR A 342 -1.16 -33.83 22.23
C THR A 342 -2.64 -33.45 22.31
N SER A 343 -3.11 -32.54 21.44
CA SER A 343 -4.51 -32.12 21.40
C SER A 343 -5.48 -33.27 21.13
N ILE A 344 -5.14 -34.20 20.23
CA ILE A 344 -5.92 -35.40 19.95
C ILE A 344 -5.86 -36.35 21.14
N SER A 345 -4.66 -36.61 21.68
CA SER A 345 -4.46 -37.56 22.81
C SER A 345 -5.18 -37.11 24.08
N ASP A 346 -5.08 -35.81 24.43
CA ASP A 346 -5.77 -35.24 25.60
C ASP A 346 -7.30 -35.29 25.45
N SER A 347 -7.80 -35.06 24.23
CA SER A 347 -9.24 -35.20 23.95
C SER A 347 -9.73 -36.62 24.14
N LEU A 348 -8.96 -37.62 23.67
CA LEU A 348 -9.25 -39.05 23.91
C LEU A 348 -9.21 -39.45 25.39
N ALA A 349 -8.36 -38.77 26.18
CA ALA A 349 -8.22 -38.96 27.61
C ALA A 349 -9.21 -38.16 28.48
N GLY A 350 -10.04 -37.30 27.85
CA GLY A 350 -10.96 -36.39 28.56
C GLY A 350 -10.24 -35.31 29.37
N LYS A 351 -9.02 -34.96 29.01
CA LYS A 351 -8.23 -33.93 29.67
C LYS A 351 -8.39 -32.57 29.00
N PRO A 352 -8.22 -31.46 29.74
CA PRO A 352 -8.11 -30.14 29.12
C PRO A 352 -6.84 -30.07 28.26
N ILE A 353 -6.89 -29.28 27.17
CA ILE A 353 -5.74 -29.07 26.30
C ILE A 353 -4.60 -28.38 27.10
N ALA A 354 -3.42 -28.98 27.09
CA ALA A 354 -2.27 -28.44 27.78
C ALA A 354 -1.76 -27.17 27.03
N GLU A 355 -1.56 -26.08 27.77
CA GLU A 355 -0.90 -24.89 27.21
C GLU A 355 0.58 -25.18 26.99
N SER A 356 1.08 -24.96 25.77
CA SER A 356 2.50 -25.07 25.46
C SER A 356 3.27 -23.89 26.04
N THR A 357 4.31 -24.16 26.84
CA THR A 357 5.06 -23.14 27.57
C THR A 357 6.19 -22.47 26.79
N THR A 358 6.57 -23.01 25.62
CA THR A 358 7.74 -22.53 24.87
C THR A 358 7.34 -22.18 23.42
N LEU A 359 6.64 -21.04 23.27
CA LEU A 359 6.16 -20.60 21.95
C LEU A 359 7.00 -19.43 21.41
N THR A 360 7.54 -19.61 20.20
CA THR A 360 8.23 -18.54 19.46
C THR A 360 7.25 -17.45 19.00
N ALA A 361 7.78 -16.31 18.54
CA ALA A 361 6.96 -15.25 17.96
C ALA A 361 6.23 -15.72 16.69
N THR A 362 6.83 -16.62 15.90
CA THR A 362 6.24 -17.21 14.69
C THR A 362 5.00 -18.04 15.04
N LEU A 363 5.08 -18.89 16.06
CA LEU A 363 3.97 -19.75 16.48
C LEU A 363 2.80 -18.98 17.10
N LYS A 364 3.02 -17.74 17.52
CA LYS A 364 1.98 -16.81 18.01
C LYS A 364 1.38 -15.94 16.91
N ARG A 365 1.89 -15.98 15.67
CA ARG A 365 1.28 -15.25 14.55
C ARG A 365 -0.10 -15.83 14.24
N LYS A 366 -1.00 -14.93 13.91
CA LYS A 366 -2.33 -15.29 13.45
C LYS A 366 -2.28 -15.66 11.97
N CYS A 367 -2.69 -16.88 11.64
CA CYS A 367 -2.74 -17.40 10.27
C CYS A 367 -3.64 -18.63 10.20
N GLY A 368 -4.08 -18.98 8.98
CA GLY A 368 -4.86 -20.20 8.76
C GLY A 368 -3.99 -21.45 8.80
N ALA A 369 -4.60 -22.58 9.14
CA ALA A 369 -3.95 -23.88 9.05
C ALA A 369 -4.96 -24.99 8.75
N PHE A 370 -4.48 -26.04 8.07
CA PHE A 370 -5.16 -27.30 7.88
C PHE A 370 -4.39 -28.40 8.59
N VAL A 371 -5.12 -29.34 9.19
CA VAL A 371 -4.53 -30.57 9.73
C VAL A 371 -5.17 -31.75 9.04
N SER A 372 -4.34 -32.57 8.39
CA SER A 372 -4.72 -33.80 7.75
C SER A 372 -4.16 -34.98 8.56
N LEU A 373 -5.01 -35.95 8.84
CA LEU A 373 -4.65 -37.21 9.48
C LEU A 373 -4.62 -38.30 8.43
N HIS A 374 -3.55 -39.05 8.39
CA HIS A 374 -3.40 -40.20 7.49
C HIS A 374 -3.23 -41.49 8.30
N LYS A 375 -3.76 -42.56 7.81
CA LYS A 375 -3.53 -43.89 8.34
C LYS A 375 -3.16 -44.84 7.20
N GLN A 376 -1.96 -45.41 7.28
CA GLN A 376 -1.41 -46.27 6.23
C GLN A 376 -1.42 -45.57 4.83
N GLY A 377 -1.07 -44.29 4.78
CA GLY A 377 -1.04 -43.44 3.57
C GLY A 377 -2.40 -43.04 3.02
N ARG A 378 -3.51 -43.34 3.72
CA ARG A 378 -4.88 -42.97 3.32
C ARG A 378 -5.41 -41.86 4.23
N LEU A 379 -6.09 -40.89 3.62
CA LEU A 379 -6.75 -39.83 4.39
C LEU A 379 -7.71 -40.41 5.43
N ARG A 380 -7.58 -39.95 6.68
CA ARG A 380 -8.37 -40.39 7.85
C ARG A 380 -9.19 -39.24 8.46
N GLY A 381 -8.86 -38.01 8.15
CA GLY A 381 -9.56 -36.78 8.54
C GLY A 381 -8.80 -35.56 8.05
N CYS A 382 -9.50 -34.48 7.72
CA CYS A 382 -8.86 -33.24 7.32
C CYS A 382 -9.83 -32.07 7.54
N ILE A 383 -9.46 -31.16 8.44
CA ILE A 383 -10.20 -29.92 8.72
C ILE A 383 -9.21 -28.77 8.76
N GLY A 384 -9.66 -27.59 8.37
CA GLY A 384 -8.85 -26.38 8.40
C GLY A 384 -9.65 -25.12 8.59
N HIS A 385 -8.94 -24.08 8.94
CA HIS A 385 -9.45 -22.74 9.14
C HIS A 385 -8.64 -21.73 8.32
N PHE A 386 -9.33 -20.83 7.61
CA PHE A 386 -8.69 -19.81 6.74
C PHE A 386 -8.47 -18.47 7.43
N GLY A 387 -9.05 -18.25 8.61
CA GLY A 387 -8.98 -16.95 9.30
C GLY A 387 -7.58 -16.59 9.76
N GLU A 388 -7.28 -15.29 9.78
CA GLU A 388 -6.09 -14.71 10.39
C GLU A 388 -6.41 -14.11 11.77
N ASP A 389 -7.30 -14.75 12.52
CA ASP A 389 -7.86 -14.27 13.78
C ASP A 389 -7.34 -15.04 15.01
N VAL A 390 -6.84 -16.27 14.80
CA VAL A 390 -6.34 -17.16 15.85
C VAL A 390 -4.84 -17.41 15.72
N PRO A 391 -4.05 -17.45 16.82
CA PRO A 391 -2.64 -17.82 16.81
C PRO A 391 -2.40 -19.20 16.21
N LEU A 392 -1.29 -19.39 15.46
CA LEU A 392 -0.98 -20.63 14.75
C LEU A 392 -0.99 -21.87 15.65
N HIS A 393 -0.39 -21.79 16.83
CA HIS A 393 -0.36 -22.93 17.76
C HIS A 393 -1.74 -23.33 18.28
N GLU A 394 -2.65 -22.37 18.49
CA GLU A 394 -4.02 -22.61 18.92
C GLU A 394 -4.84 -23.22 17.79
N ILE A 395 -4.76 -22.63 16.58
CA ILE A 395 -5.53 -23.13 15.42
C ILE A 395 -5.10 -24.54 15.01
N VAL A 396 -3.80 -24.87 15.10
CA VAL A 396 -3.31 -26.24 14.84
C VAL A 396 -3.89 -27.23 15.86
N ALA A 397 -3.92 -26.88 17.15
CA ALA A 397 -4.52 -27.72 18.20
C ALA A 397 -6.01 -27.95 17.95
N GLU A 398 -6.73 -26.89 17.57
CA GLU A 398 -8.18 -26.95 17.28
C GLU A 398 -8.47 -27.79 16.02
N MET A 399 -7.75 -27.52 14.92
CA MET A 399 -7.96 -28.24 13.65
C MET A 399 -7.54 -29.70 13.73
N ALA A 400 -6.51 -30.04 14.52
CA ALA A 400 -6.13 -31.44 14.77
C ALA A 400 -7.26 -32.21 15.45
N ARG A 401 -7.90 -31.61 16.45
CA ARG A 401 -9.05 -32.19 17.15
C ARG A 401 -10.25 -32.30 16.23
N ALA A 402 -10.58 -31.25 15.50
CA ALA A 402 -11.68 -31.25 14.54
C ALA A 402 -11.48 -32.33 13.45
N ALA A 403 -10.26 -32.47 12.92
CA ALA A 403 -9.94 -33.53 11.94
C ALA A 403 -10.10 -34.95 12.52
N ALA A 404 -9.81 -35.13 13.81
CA ALA A 404 -9.94 -36.42 14.47
C ALA A 404 -11.39 -36.80 14.83
N PHE A 405 -12.21 -35.82 15.19
CA PHE A 405 -13.51 -36.10 15.81
C PHE A 405 -14.72 -35.44 15.14
N GLU A 406 -14.54 -34.44 14.33
CA GLU A 406 -15.60 -33.59 13.78
C GLU A 406 -15.68 -33.63 12.22
N ASP A 407 -14.78 -34.34 11.56
CA ASP A 407 -14.83 -34.50 10.09
C ASP A 407 -16.01 -35.45 9.73
N PRO A 408 -17.07 -34.94 9.09
CA PRO A 408 -18.27 -35.73 8.84
C PRO A 408 -18.10 -36.91 7.84
N ARG A 409 -16.95 -36.93 7.16
CA ARG A 409 -16.62 -38.00 6.19
C ARG A 409 -16.10 -39.27 6.86
N PHE A 410 -15.70 -39.19 8.13
CA PHE A 410 -15.06 -40.28 8.89
C PHE A 410 -15.69 -40.45 10.26
N ILE A 411 -15.56 -41.65 10.80
CA ILE A 411 -15.90 -41.91 12.20
C ILE A 411 -14.83 -41.33 13.11
N PRO A 412 -15.14 -40.87 14.34
CA PRO A 412 -14.13 -40.36 15.27
C PRO A 412 -12.97 -41.32 15.49
N VAL A 413 -11.76 -40.74 15.61
CA VAL A 413 -10.52 -41.50 15.86
C VAL A 413 -10.59 -42.16 17.23
N THR A 414 -10.11 -43.39 17.34
CA THR A 414 -10.06 -44.16 18.60
C THR A 414 -8.62 -44.16 19.16
N LYS A 415 -8.52 -44.50 20.46
CA LYS A 415 -7.20 -44.55 21.11
C LYS A 415 -6.26 -45.55 20.49
N ASP A 416 -6.78 -46.68 20.01
CA ASP A 416 -5.97 -47.76 19.41
C ASP A 416 -5.44 -47.38 18.00
N GLU A 417 -5.97 -46.32 17.40
CA GLU A 417 -5.51 -45.82 16.10
C GLU A 417 -4.41 -44.78 16.22
N LEU A 418 -4.22 -44.17 17.39
CA LEU A 418 -3.35 -42.98 17.54
C LEU A 418 -1.90 -43.22 17.13
N ASP A 419 -1.35 -44.40 17.42
CA ASP A 419 0.01 -44.80 17.08
C ASP A 419 0.21 -45.05 15.55
N ASP A 420 -0.90 -45.27 14.81
CA ASP A 420 -0.90 -45.48 13.37
C ASP A 420 -1.22 -44.24 12.55
N ILE A 421 -1.40 -43.08 13.21
CA ILE A 421 -1.78 -41.82 12.54
C ILE A 421 -0.56 -40.96 12.24
N ASP A 422 -0.37 -40.66 10.97
CA ASP A 422 0.53 -39.63 10.50
C ASP A 422 -0.19 -38.30 10.43
N ILE A 423 0.43 -37.23 10.95
CA ILE A 423 -0.12 -35.88 10.95
C ILE A 423 0.62 -35.03 9.92
N GLU A 424 -0.13 -34.47 8.97
CA GLU A 424 0.33 -33.47 8.03
C GLU A 424 -0.31 -32.12 8.36
N ILE A 425 0.49 -31.07 8.42
CA ILE A 425 0.03 -29.71 8.70
C ILE A 425 0.33 -28.82 7.51
N SER A 426 -0.69 -28.12 6.98
CA SER A 426 -0.54 -27.10 5.98
C SER A 426 -0.79 -25.73 6.63
N VAL A 427 0.25 -24.95 6.84
CA VAL A 427 0.16 -23.58 7.38
C VAL A 427 0.07 -22.60 6.24
N LEU A 428 -0.97 -21.77 6.25
CA LEU A 428 -1.22 -20.79 5.20
C LEU A 428 -0.45 -19.49 5.48
N THR A 429 0.22 -18.97 4.46
CA THR A 429 0.75 -17.59 4.55
C THR A 429 -0.40 -16.59 4.56
N PRO A 430 -0.19 -15.34 5.07
CA PRO A 430 -1.20 -14.30 4.98
C PRO A 430 -1.73 -14.12 3.56
N MET A 431 -3.05 -13.96 3.44
CA MET A 431 -3.69 -13.78 2.14
C MET A 431 -3.37 -12.41 1.55
N ARG A 432 -2.98 -12.38 0.27
CA ARG A 432 -2.75 -11.16 -0.50
C ARG A 432 -3.80 -11.02 -1.60
N ARG A 433 -4.52 -9.90 -1.60
CA ARG A 433 -5.46 -9.58 -2.68
C ARG A 433 -4.71 -9.35 -3.98
N ILE A 434 -5.20 -9.91 -5.08
CA ILE A 434 -4.67 -9.70 -6.43
C ILE A 434 -5.67 -8.94 -7.29
N GLN A 435 -5.14 -8.15 -8.24
CA GLN A 435 -5.94 -7.35 -9.17
C GLN A 435 -5.99 -7.97 -10.57
N SER A 436 -5.05 -8.84 -10.89
CA SER A 436 -4.94 -9.54 -12.16
C SER A 436 -4.54 -10.99 -11.93
N LEU A 437 -5.03 -11.87 -12.81
CA LEU A 437 -4.63 -13.28 -12.81
C LEU A 437 -3.14 -13.49 -13.15
N ASP A 438 -2.47 -12.46 -13.68
CA ASP A 438 -1.01 -12.49 -13.90
C ASP A 438 -0.23 -12.62 -12.60
N GLU A 439 -0.77 -12.11 -11.48
CA GLU A 439 -0.17 -12.21 -10.15
C GLU A 439 -0.34 -13.60 -9.52
N PHE A 440 -1.23 -14.44 -10.04
CA PHE A 440 -1.42 -15.81 -9.61
C PHE A 440 -0.40 -16.73 -10.28
N GLN A 441 0.32 -17.52 -9.49
CA GLN A 441 1.27 -18.52 -9.94
C GLN A 441 0.74 -19.92 -9.58
N LEU A 442 0.37 -20.69 -10.60
CA LEU A 442 -0.06 -22.08 -10.45
C LEU A 442 1.07 -22.89 -9.77
N HIS A 443 0.75 -23.89 -8.97
CA HIS A 443 1.66 -24.74 -8.18
C HIS A 443 2.36 -24.04 -6.99
N ARG A 444 2.33 -22.70 -6.92
CA ARG A 444 2.89 -21.94 -5.80
C ARG A 444 1.79 -21.36 -4.92
N HIS A 445 0.79 -20.75 -5.57
CA HIS A 445 -0.28 -20.06 -4.87
C HIS A 445 -1.55 -20.92 -4.78
N GLY A 446 -2.15 -20.95 -3.60
CA GLY A 446 -3.57 -21.20 -3.47
C GLY A 446 -4.37 -19.98 -3.92
N ILE A 447 -5.62 -20.20 -4.28
CA ILE A 447 -6.57 -19.14 -4.64
C ILE A 447 -7.75 -19.13 -3.67
N TYR A 448 -8.09 -17.97 -3.15
CA TYR A 448 -9.33 -17.76 -2.39
C TYR A 448 -10.18 -16.72 -3.12
N ILE A 449 -11.43 -17.07 -3.40
CA ILE A 449 -12.39 -16.27 -4.16
C ILE A 449 -13.52 -15.87 -3.22
N ARG A 450 -13.86 -14.58 -3.18
CA ARG A 450 -14.97 -14.05 -2.39
C ARG A 450 -15.88 -13.16 -3.21
N LYS A 451 -17.19 -13.42 -3.19
CA LYS A 451 -18.22 -12.58 -3.79
C LYS A 451 -19.40 -12.46 -2.84
N GLY A 452 -19.49 -11.33 -2.12
CA GLY A 452 -20.47 -11.16 -1.04
C GLY A 452 -20.27 -12.19 0.08
N TYR A 453 -21.31 -12.98 0.35
CA TYR A 453 -21.28 -14.05 1.38
C TYR A 453 -20.75 -15.38 0.86
N ARG A 454 -20.48 -15.50 -0.44
CA ARG A 454 -19.97 -16.73 -1.04
C ARG A 454 -18.47 -16.69 -1.15
N SER A 455 -17.83 -17.76 -0.77
CA SER A 455 -16.38 -17.91 -0.91
C SER A 455 -15.99 -19.34 -1.21
N GLY A 456 -14.81 -19.51 -1.77
CA GLY A 456 -14.26 -20.82 -2.07
C GLY A 456 -12.75 -20.73 -2.25
N THR A 457 -12.08 -21.86 -2.07
CA THR A 457 -10.62 -21.91 -2.18
C THR A 457 -10.14 -23.22 -2.75
N PHE A 458 -8.99 -23.15 -3.41
CA PHE A 458 -8.12 -24.27 -3.69
C PHE A 458 -6.74 -24.02 -3.07
N LEU A 459 -6.22 -25.03 -2.37
CA LEU A 459 -4.84 -25.04 -1.89
C LEU A 459 -3.86 -25.16 -3.08
N PRO A 460 -2.59 -24.73 -2.93
CA PRO A 460 -1.60 -24.83 -4.00
C PRO A 460 -1.44 -26.26 -4.53
N GLN A 461 -1.49 -27.25 -3.65
CA GLN A 461 -1.32 -28.68 -3.97
C GLN A 461 -2.38 -29.22 -4.93
N VAL A 462 -3.57 -28.63 -4.97
CA VAL A 462 -4.61 -29.04 -5.92
C VAL A 462 -4.13 -28.89 -7.37
N ALA A 463 -3.25 -27.91 -7.64
CA ALA A 463 -2.68 -27.72 -8.96
C ALA A 463 -1.77 -28.91 -9.40
N ASP A 464 -1.19 -29.64 -8.44
CA ASP A 464 -0.34 -30.80 -8.73
C ASP A 464 -1.15 -32.05 -9.07
N GLU A 465 -2.42 -32.07 -8.68
CA GLU A 465 -3.36 -33.19 -8.92
C GLU A 465 -4.12 -33.05 -10.23
N VAL A 466 -4.11 -31.86 -10.85
CA VAL A 466 -4.88 -31.51 -12.05
C VAL A 466 -4.00 -30.91 -13.12
N ASN A 467 -4.39 -31.04 -14.38
CA ASN A 467 -3.66 -30.43 -15.51
C ASN A 467 -4.47 -29.27 -16.08
N TRP A 468 -4.77 -28.27 -15.22
CA TRP A 468 -5.56 -27.09 -15.60
C TRP A 468 -4.66 -25.88 -15.86
N THR A 469 -5.12 -25.00 -16.74
CA THR A 469 -4.57 -23.65 -16.87
C THR A 469 -4.94 -22.82 -15.64
N LYS A 470 -4.35 -21.61 -15.51
CA LYS A 470 -4.70 -20.67 -14.42
C LYS A 470 -6.19 -20.32 -14.44
N GLU A 471 -6.72 -20.03 -15.61
CA GLU A 471 -8.14 -19.68 -15.82
C GLU A 471 -9.06 -20.85 -15.45
N GLU A 472 -8.70 -22.08 -15.84
CA GLU A 472 -9.48 -23.27 -15.49
C GLU A 472 -9.43 -23.52 -13.97
N PHE A 473 -8.27 -23.38 -13.35
CA PHE A 473 -8.10 -23.55 -11.91
C PHE A 473 -9.00 -22.58 -11.12
N VAL A 474 -9.00 -21.30 -11.52
CA VAL A 474 -9.83 -20.27 -10.88
C VAL A 474 -11.30 -20.44 -11.24
N GLY A 475 -11.62 -20.83 -12.49
CA GLY A 475 -12.98 -21.14 -12.91
C GLY A 475 -13.61 -22.30 -12.13
N HIS A 476 -12.88 -23.40 -11.95
CA HIS A 476 -13.30 -24.51 -11.08
C HIS A 476 -13.46 -24.07 -9.63
N CYS A 477 -12.53 -23.30 -9.09
CA CYS A 477 -12.69 -22.77 -7.73
C CYS A 477 -13.96 -21.92 -7.58
N ALA A 478 -14.23 -21.04 -8.55
CA ALA A 478 -15.42 -20.20 -8.56
C ALA A 478 -16.72 -21.02 -8.63
N GLN A 479 -16.74 -22.04 -9.51
CA GLN A 479 -17.92 -22.87 -9.71
C GLN A 479 -18.13 -23.90 -8.59
N ASP A 480 -17.08 -24.69 -8.29
CA ASP A 480 -17.20 -25.91 -7.49
C ASP A 480 -17.04 -25.65 -5.98
N LYS A 481 -16.34 -24.56 -5.62
CA LYS A 481 -16.08 -24.17 -4.21
C LYS A 481 -16.88 -22.95 -3.80
N ALA A 482 -16.80 -21.83 -4.55
CA ALA A 482 -17.52 -20.63 -4.19
C ALA A 482 -19.00 -20.64 -4.63
N GLY A 483 -19.39 -21.49 -5.59
CA GLY A 483 -20.76 -21.60 -6.09
C GLY A 483 -21.27 -20.34 -6.79
N ILE A 484 -20.36 -19.58 -7.45
CA ILE A 484 -20.66 -18.32 -8.13
C ILE A 484 -20.65 -18.44 -9.66
N GLY A 485 -20.55 -19.69 -10.18
CA GLY A 485 -20.44 -20.00 -11.63
C GLY A 485 -19.03 -19.84 -12.16
N TRP A 486 -18.78 -20.47 -13.34
CA TRP A 486 -17.46 -20.55 -13.96
C TRP A 486 -16.75 -19.19 -14.12
N ASP A 487 -17.44 -18.18 -14.67
CA ASP A 487 -16.90 -16.84 -14.90
C ASP A 487 -17.10 -15.89 -13.72
N GLY A 488 -17.69 -16.35 -12.61
CA GLY A 488 -18.02 -15.53 -11.45
C GLY A 488 -16.81 -14.90 -10.76
N TRP A 489 -15.61 -15.46 -10.96
CA TRP A 489 -14.35 -14.94 -10.44
C TRP A 489 -13.93 -13.59 -11.06
N LYS A 490 -14.39 -13.29 -12.30
CA LYS A 490 -14.09 -12.04 -13.00
C LYS A 490 -14.66 -10.80 -12.29
N GLU A 491 -15.69 -10.99 -11.47
CA GLU A 491 -16.37 -9.94 -10.69
C GLU A 491 -16.21 -10.17 -9.18
N ALA A 492 -15.36 -11.10 -8.77
CA ALA A 492 -15.09 -11.44 -7.39
C ALA A 492 -13.80 -10.84 -6.89
N GLU A 493 -13.64 -10.77 -5.57
CA GLU A 493 -12.35 -10.50 -4.96
C GLU A 493 -11.50 -11.77 -5.00
N LEU A 494 -10.29 -11.66 -5.52
CA LEU A 494 -9.34 -12.74 -5.60
C LEU A 494 -8.19 -12.50 -4.62
N TYR A 495 -7.83 -13.55 -3.88
CA TYR A 495 -6.70 -13.55 -2.96
C TYR A 495 -5.82 -14.76 -3.23
N VAL A 496 -4.51 -14.56 -3.09
CA VAL A 496 -3.50 -15.62 -3.17
C VAL A 496 -2.81 -15.81 -1.83
N TYR A 497 -2.37 -17.03 -1.56
CA TYR A 497 -1.59 -17.40 -0.39
C TYR A 497 -0.69 -18.59 -0.76
N GLU A 498 0.34 -18.82 0.03
CA GLU A 498 1.17 -20.03 -0.06
C GLU A 498 0.85 -20.97 1.10
N ALA A 499 1.18 -22.23 0.96
CA ALA A 499 1.05 -23.23 2.02
C ALA A 499 2.41 -23.87 2.32
N ILE A 500 2.80 -23.86 3.59
CA ILE A 500 3.96 -24.59 4.09
C ILE A 500 3.44 -25.93 4.61
N VAL A 501 3.76 -26.99 3.90
CA VAL A 501 3.30 -28.36 4.20
C VAL A 501 4.43 -29.18 4.81
N PHE A 502 4.17 -29.88 5.88
CA PHE A 502 5.14 -30.74 6.58
C PHE A 502 4.49 -31.84 7.40
#